data_217b50b9b7894cbce99ea4509d137cd6
#
_entry.id   217b50b9b7894cbce99ea4509d137cd6
#
_cell.length_a   1.000
_cell.length_b   1.000
_cell.length_c   1.000
_cell.angle_alpha   90.00
_cell.angle_beta   90.00
_cell.angle_gamma   90.00
#
_symmetry.space_group_name_H-M   'P 1'
#
loop_
_entity.id
_entity.type
_entity.pdbx_description
1 polymer ?
#
loop_
_entity_poly.entity_id
_entity_poly.type
_entity_poly.pdbx_seq_one_letter_code
_entity_poly.pdbx_strand_id
1 'polypeptide(L)'
;MYIGEIARLTGASAKAIRHYESLGLLGRVERAGAYRHYREAELQQVQLIRQAQGLGFRLAELVALLGGRTGEPDWLALAQAMARKRASIAGEVARLQALDLRLQAVSEEILVCLETTPAVLAQCDLAPPARVLSEA
;
A
#
# COMPACT_ATOMS: atom_id res chain seq x y z
N MET A 1 -20.88 -12.74 18.22
CA MET A 1 -19.85 -12.12 19.07
C MET A 1 -19.97 -10.61 19.11
N TYR A 2 -19.54 -10.01 20.18
CA TYR A 2 -19.55 -8.56 20.34
C TYR A 2 -18.27 -7.92 19.80
N ILE A 3 -18.30 -6.58 19.65
CA ILE A 3 -17.19 -5.83 19.00
C ILE A 3 -15.83 -6.06 19.68
N GLY A 4 -15.79 -6.21 21.00
CA GLY A 4 -14.54 -6.47 21.72
C GLY A 4 -13.92 -7.81 21.35
N GLU A 5 -14.71 -8.82 21.13
CA GLU A 5 -14.26 -10.14 20.73
C GLU A 5 -13.74 -10.16 19.29
N ILE A 6 -14.49 -9.58 18.35
CA ILE A 6 -14.05 -9.51 16.96
C ILE A 6 -12.79 -8.64 16.82
N ALA A 7 -12.68 -7.56 17.60
CA ALA A 7 -11.47 -6.74 17.66
C ALA A 7 -10.27 -7.55 18.11
N ARG A 8 -10.42 -8.34 19.15
CA ARG A 8 -9.35 -9.21 19.66
C ARG A 8 -8.93 -10.26 18.65
N LEU A 9 -9.89 -10.90 17.99
CA LEU A 9 -9.61 -11.98 17.02
C LEU A 9 -8.97 -11.48 15.73
N THR A 10 -9.29 -10.27 15.30
CA THR A 10 -8.81 -9.72 14.03
C THR A 10 -7.60 -8.78 14.20
N GLY A 11 -7.35 -8.30 15.39
CA GLY A 11 -6.36 -7.27 15.64
C GLY A 11 -6.79 -5.86 15.18
N ALA A 12 -8.00 -5.71 14.69
CA ALA A 12 -8.56 -4.41 14.35
C ALA A 12 -9.08 -3.70 15.61
N SER A 13 -8.98 -2.37 15.65
CA SER A 13 -9.60 -1.62 16.74
C SER A 13 -11.13 -1.61 16.60
N ALA A 14 -11.84 -1.44 17.71
CA ALA A 14 -13.28 -1.29 17.68
C ALA A 14 -13.72 -0.11 16.79
N LYS A 15 -12.96 0.98 16.81
CA LYS A 15 -13.18 2.14 15.95
C LYS A 15 -13.05 1.79 14.47
N ALA A 16 -12.03 1.01 14.10
CA ALA A 16 -11.83 0.56 12.72
C ALA A 16 -12.99 -0.32 12.24
N ILE A 17 -13.44 -1.25 13.08
CA ILE A 17 -14.57 -2.14 12.75
C ILE A 17 -15.86 -1.35 12.54
N ARG A 18 -16.13 -0.37 13.39
CA ARG A 18 -17.29 0.53 13.21
C ARG A 18 -17.18 1.34 11.93
N HIS A 19 -15.97 1.76 11.58
CA HIS A 19 -15.71 2.46 10.34
C HIS A 19 -15.96 1.58 9.12
N TYR A 20 -15.50 0.33 9.13
CA TYR A 20 -15.79 -0.63 8.07
C TYR A 20 -17.28 -0.86 7.90
N GLU A 21 -18.01 -0.98 9.00
CA GLU A 21 -19.47 -1.10 8.99
C GLU A 21 -20.13 0.13 8.35
N SER A 22 -19.69 1.33 8.72
CA SER A 22 -20.22 2.58 8.18
C SER A 22 -20.00 2.76 6.69
N LEU A 23 -18.94 2.15 6.16
CA LEU A 23 -18.62 2.15 4.73
C LEU A 23 -19.34 1.04 3.93
N GLY A 24 -20.14 0.22 4.60
CA GLY A 24 -20.86 -0.88 3.98
C GLY A 24 -20.00 -2.12 3.70
N LEU A 25 -18.78 -2.18 4.23
CA LEU A 25 -17.86 -3.29 3.98
C LEU A 25 -18.23 -4.58 4.72
N LEU A 26 -19.01 -4.49 5.78
CA LEU A 26 -19.45 -5.65 6.58
C LEU A 26 -20.87 -6.11 6.26
N GLY A 27 -21.52 -5.45 5.31
CA GLY A 27 -22.91 -5.69 5.03
C GLY A 27 -23.80 -5.24 6.19
N ARG A 28 -24.89 -5.95 6.40
CA ARG A 28 -25.85 -5.64 7.47
C ARG A 28 -25.45 -6.35 8.76
N VAL A 29 -24.99 -5.58 9.73
CA VAL A 29 -24.65 -6.10 11.06
C VAL A 29 -25.92 -6.18 11.91
N GLU A 30 -26.16 -7.35 12.49
CA GLU A 30 -27.28 -7.56 13.40
C GLU A 30 -27.03 -6.88 14.74
N ARG A 31 -28.13 -6.54 15.42
CA ARG A 31 -28.07 -5.95 16.76
C ARG A 31 -28.83 -6.83 17.76
N ALA A 32 -28.18 -7.09 18.89
CA ALA A 32 -28.80 -7.68 20.05
C ALA A 32 -29.10 -6.55 21.05
N GLY A 33 -30.32 -5.99 21.00
CA GLY A 33 -30.69 -4.81 21.77
C GLY A 33 -29.94 -3.57 21.32
N ALA A 34 -29.22 -2.91 22.23
CA ALA A 34 -28.41 -1.72 21.95
C ALA A 34 -27.01 -2.05 21.40
N TYR A 35 -26.62 -3.32 21.39
CA TYR A 35 -25.29 -3.75 21.02
C TYR A 35 -25.27 -4.41 19.65
N ARG A 36 -24.18 -4.19 18.90
CA ARG A 36 -23.89 -4.87 17.66
C ARG A 36 -23.49 -6.32 17.93
N HIS A 37 -24.03 -7.22 17.15
CA HIS A 37 -23.68 -8.63 17.19
C HIS A 37 -23.08 -9.06 15.85
N TYR A 38 -21.84 -9.51 15.86
CA TYR A 38 -21.11 -9.92 14.67
C TYR A 38 -21.12 -11.45 14.57
N ARG A 39 -21.29 -11.94 13.34
CA ARG A 39 -21.26 -13.37 13.03
C ARG A 39 -19.88 -13.72 12.46
N GLU A 40 -19.69 -15.01 12.20
CA GLU A 40 -18.47 -15.52 11.59
C GLU A 40 -18.19 -14.85 10.21
N ALA A 41 -19.24 -14.58 9.43
CA ALA A 41 -19.12 -13.91 8.15
C ALA A 41 -18.49 -12.52 8.27
N GLU A 42 -18.90 -11.74 9.26
CA GLU A 42 -18.32 -10.41 9.51
C GLU A 42 -16.87 -10.53 10.02
N LEU A 43 -16.55 -11.53 10.82
CA LEU A 43 -15.19 -11.82 11.26
C LEU A 43 -14.28 -12.07 10.06
N GLN A 44 -14.68 -12.96 9.15
CA GLN A 44 -13.92 -13.26 7.94
C GLN A 44 -13.74 -12.03 7.06
N GLN A 45 -14.79 -11.22 6.95
CA GLN A 45 -14.76 -9.99 6.17
C GLN A 45 -13.75 -8.98 6.76
N VAL A 46 -13.73 -8.80 8.07
CA VAL A 46 -12.74 -7.93 8.74
C VAL A 46 -11.33 -8.45 8.52
N GLN A 47 -11.13 -9.76 8.62
CA GLN A 47 -9.83 -10.38 8.36
C GLN A 47 -9.36 -10.11 6.92
N LEU A 48 -10.25 -10.27 5.93
CA LEU A 48 -9.96 -9.99 4.52
C LEU A 48 -9.58 -8.52 4.31
N ILE A 49 -10.33 -7.60 4.89
CA ILE A 49 -10.04 -6.16 4.83
C ILE A 49 -8.65 -5.86 5.40
N ARG A 50 -8.33 -6.42 6.55
CA ARG A 50 -7.03 -6.26 7.21
C ARG A 50 -5.89 -6.79 6.36
N GLN A 51 -6.06 -7.97 5.78
CA GLN A 51 -5.06 -8.55 4.87
C GLN A 51 -4.84 -7.67 3.65
N ALA A 52 -5.92 -7.20 3.02
CA ALA A 52 -5.83 -6.32 1.86
C ALA A 52 -5.12 -5.01 2.18
N GLN A 53 -5.43 -4.39 3.32
CA GLN A 53 -4.73 -3.19 3.78
C GLN A 53 -3.23 -3.45 4.00
N GLY A 54 -2.88 -4.60 4.56
CA GLY A 54 -1.48 -5.03 4.72
C GLY A 54 -0.75 -5.22 3.38
N LEU A 55 -1.48 -5.50 2.30
CA LEU A 55 -0.95 -5.60 0.94
C LEU A 55 -0.92 -4.25 0.20
N GLY A 56 -1.27 -3.15 0.88
CA GLY A 56 -1.22 -1.81 0.32
C GLY A 56 -2.50 -1.33 -0.33
N PHE A 57 -3.62 -2.04 -0.17
CA PHE A 57 -4.92 -1.53 -0.62
C PHE A 57 -5.42 -0.43 0.32
N ARG A 58 -5.90 0.64 -0.26
CA ARG A 58 -6.56 1.71 0.49
C ARG A 58 -8.00 1.30 0.78
N LEU A 59 -8.53 1.81 1.87
CA LEU A 59 -9.90 1.50 2.26
C LEU A 59 -10.92 1.92 1.19
N ALA A 60 -10.70 3.06 0.53
CA ALA A 60 -11.53 3.51 -0.59
C ALA A 60 -11.54 2.53 -1.77
N GLU A 61 -10.40 1.91 -2.07
CA GLU A 61 -10.32 0.87 -3.11
C GLU A 61 -11.14 -0.37 -2.71
N LEU A 62 -11.09 -0.75 -1.44
CA LEU A 62 -11.86 -1.87 -0.90
C LEU A 62 -13.36 -1.60 -0.91
N VAL A 63 -13.78 -0.37 -0.63
CA VAL A 63 -15.19 0.03 -0.75
C VAL A 63 -15.68 -0.17 -2.19
N ALA A 64 -14.90 0.21 -3.18
CA ALA A 64 -15.25 0.03 -4.59
C ALA A 64 -15.35 -1.46 -4.97
N LEU A 65 -14.48 -2.31 -4.41
CA LEU A 65 -14.42 -3.74 -4.73
C LEU A 65 -15.43 -4.59 -3.95
N LEU A 66 -15.68 -4.24 -2.69
CA LEU A 66 -16.44 -5.05 -1.74
C LEU A 66 -17.72 -4.38 -1.27
N GLY A 67 -17.85 -3.07 -1.44
CA GLY A 67 -18.99 -2.30 -0.96
C GLY A 67 -20.29 -2.61 -1.70
N GLY A 68 -21.41 -2.54 -0.98
CA GLY A 68 -22.74 -2.74 -1.55
C GLY A 68 -23.12 -4.18 -1.85
N ARG A 69 -22.27 -5.13 -1.54
CA ARG A 69 -22.56 -6.57 -1.70
C ARG A 69 -22.75 -7.22 -0.35
N THR A 70 -23.92 -7.78 -0.17
CA THR A 70 -24.20 -8.69 0.94
C THR A 70 -23.85 -10.10 0.48
N GLY A 71 -22.78 -10.67 1.02
CA GLY A 71 -22.38 -12.03 0.66
C GLY A 71 -20.91 -12.12 0.29
N GLU A 72 -20.60 -12.96 -0.69
CA GLU A 72 -19.24 -13.21 -1.09
C GLU A 72 -18.62 -12.01 -1.83
N PRO A 73 -17.34 -11.71 -1.59
CA PRO A 73 -16.60 -10.73 -2.38
C PRO A 73 -16.54 -11.10 -3.86
N ASP A 74 -16.41 -10.11 -4.73
CA ASP A 74 -16.12 -10.36 -6.14
C ASP A 74 -14.64 -10.76 -6.28
N TRP A 75 -14.39 -12.06 -6.21
CA TRP A 75 -13.03 -12.61 -6.23
C TRP A 75 -12.29 -12.29 -7.52
N LEU A 76 -12.99 -12.25 -8.66
CA LEU A 76 -12.37 -11.89 -9.93
C LEU A 76 -11.92 -10.41 -9.93
N ALA A 77 -12.78 -9.50 -9.49
CA ALA A 77 -12.43 -8.08 -9.38
C ALA A 77 -11.27 -7.86 -8.42
N LEU A 78 -11.24 -8.58 -7.31
CA LEU A 78 -10.16 -8.52 -6.32
C LEU A 78 -8.84 -9.04 -6.93
N ALA A 79 -8.87 -10.16 -7.65
CA ALA A 79 -7.70 -10.71 -8.33
C ALA A 79 -7.16 -9.74 -9.40
N GLN A 80 -8.05 -9.10 -10.16
CA GLN A 80 -7.67 -8.08 -11.14
C GLN A 80 -7.04 -6.84 -10.48
N ALA A 81 -7.57 -6.41 -9.34
CA ALA A 81 -7.01 -5.30 -8.58
C ALA A 81 -5.61 -5.64 -8.04
N MET A 82 -5.40 -6.87 -7.60
CA MET A 82 -4.08 -7.36 -7.18
C MET A 82 -3.09 -7.38 -8.34
N ALA A 83 -3.52 -7.82 -9.53
CA ALA A 83 -2.68 -7.81 -10.73
C ALA A 83 -2.26 -6.39 -11.12
N ARG A 84 -3.17 -5.43 -11.06
CA ARG A 84 -2.85 -4.01 -11.31
C ARG A 84 -1.85 -3.47 -10.29
N LYS A 85 -2.01 -3.82 -9.03
CA LYS A 85 -1.09 -3.42 -7.96
C LYS A 85 0.31 -3.99 -8.17
N ARG A 86 0.41 -5.25 -8.57
CA ARG A 86 1.69 -5.87 -8.93
C ARG A 86 2.36 -5.18 -10.12
N ALA A 87 1.60 -4.82 -11.15
CA ALA A 87 2.12 -4.08 -12.30
C ALA A 87 2.65 -2.70 -11.88
N SER A 88 1.94 -1.99 -11.00
CA SER A 88 2.39 -0.71 -10.44
C SER A 88 3.70 -0.86 -9.65
N ILE A 89 3.81 -1.90 -8.84
CA ILE A 89 5.04 -2.20 -8.07
C ILE A 89 6.19 -2.51 -9.03
N ALA A 90 5.96 -3.30 -10.07
CA ALA A 90 6.99 -3.62 -11.06
C ALA A 90 7.52 -2.36 -11.76
N GLY A 91 6.64 -1.42 -12.10
CA GLY A 91 7.02 -0.13 -12.65
C GLY A 91 7.85 0.71 -11.68
N GLU A 92 7.48 0.73 -10.41
CA GLU A 92 8.23 1.46 -9.37
C GLU A 92 9.60 0.82 -9.11
N VAL A 93 9.69 -0.50 -9.10
CA VAL A 93 10.97 -1.23 -8.99
C VAL A 93 11.88 -0.86 -10.16
N ALA A 94 11.37 -0.88 -11.39
CA ALA A 94 12.16 -0.50 -12.58
C ALA A 94 12.64 0.95 -12.50
N ARG A 95 11.79 1.87 -12.04
CA ARG A 95 12.16 3.28 -11.85
C ARG A 95 13.29 3.44 -10.84
N LEU A 96 13.20 2.75 -9.71
CA LEU A 96 14.23 2.80 -8.67
C LEU A 96 15.54 2.16 -9.13
N GLN A 97 15.49 1.06 -9.87
CA GLN A 97 16.67 0.42 -10.45
C GLN A 97 17.39 1.35 -11.43
N ALA A 98 16.65 2.05 -12.29
CA ALA A 98 17.20 3.01 -13.23
C ALA A 98 17.88 4.18 -12.50
N LEU A 99 17.25 4.68 -11.44
CA LEU A 99 17.82 5.74 -10.61
C LEU A 99 19.10 5.28 -9.91
N ASP A 100 19.11 4.06 -9.38
CA ASP A 100 20.29 3.48 -8.74
C ASP A 100 21.47 3.40 -9.70
N LEU A 101 21.25 2.94 -10.93
CA LEU A 101 22.29 2.90 -11.97
C LEU A 101 22.82 4.29 -12.30
N ARG A 102 21.98 5.30 -12.35
CA ARG A 102 22.40 6.69 -12.59
C ARG A 102 23.25 7.22 -11.44
N LEU A 103 22.87 6.94 -10.21
CA LEU A 103 23.65 7.30 -9.01
C LEU A 103 25.01 6.61 -9.01
N GLN A 104 25.04 5.33 -9.35
CA GLN A 104 26.28 4.57 -9.45
C GLN A 104 27.22 5.18 -10.48
N ALA A 105 26.72 5.51 -11.67
CA ALA A 105 27.52 6.11 -12.74
C ALA A 105 28.16 7.44 -12.30
N VAL A 106 27.37 8.32 -11.67
CA VAL A 106 27.87 9.61 -11.15
C VAL A 106 28.87 9.38 -10.01
N SER A 107 28.59 8.43 -9.11
CA SER A 107 29.50 8.07 -8.03
C SER A 107 30.87 7.61 -8.55
N GLU A 108 30.89 6.77 -9.59
CA GLU A 108 32.13 6.30 -10.23
C GLU A 108 32.90 7.44 -10.88
N GLU A 109 32.23 8.37 -11.55
CA GLU A 109 32.87 9.56 -12.12
C GLU A 109 33.53 10.41 -11.04
N ILE A 110 32.89 10.64 -9.92
CA ILE A 110 33.43 11.39 -8.77
C ILE A 110 34.67 10.69 -8.23
N LEU A 111 34.63 9.38 -8.05
CA LEU A 111 35.76 8.61 -7.53
C LEU A 111 36.95 8.65 -8.48
N VAL A 112 36.72 8.56 -9.79
CA VAL A 112 37.80 8.70 -10.79
C VAL A 112 38.41 10.08 -10.74
N CYS A 113 37.62 11.14 -10.63
CA CYS A 113 38.13 12.52 -10.49
C CYS A 113 38.96 12.70 -9.22
N LEU A 114 38.54 12.08 -8.11
CA LEU A 114 39.29 12.13 -6.84
C LEU A 114 40.64 11.40 -6.92
N GLU A 115 40.69 10.29 -7.64
CA GLU A 115 41.93 9.51 -7.83
C GLU A 115 42.94 10.20 -8.74
N THR A 116 42.45 10.98 -9.71
CA THR A 116 43.33 11.62 -10.70
C THR A 116 44.10 12.81 -10.10
N THR A 117 43.40 13.80 -9.54
CA THR A 117 43.98 14.91 -8.74
C THR A 117 42.89 15.64 -7.99
N PRO A 118 43.04 16.01 -6.70
CA PRO A 118 42.05 16.79 -5.98
C PRO A 118 41.71 18.15 -6.62
N ALA A 119 42.65 18.74 -7.37
CA ALA A 119 42.44 19.99 -8.08
C ALA A 119 41.50 19.85 -9.29
N VAL A 120 41.35 18.65 -9.84
CA VAL A 120 40.48 18.37 -10.99
C VAL A 120 39.01 18.36 -10.62
N LEU A 121 38.69 18.16 -9.34
CA LEU A 121 37.31 18.25 -8.87
C LEU A 121 36.64 19.58 -9.16
N ALA A 122 37.37 20.67 -9.09
CA ALA A 122 36.87 22.00 -9.44
C ALA A 122 36.61 22.15 -10.94
N GLN A 123 37.23 21.30 -11.77
CA GLN A 123 37.11 21.28 -13.23
C GLN A 123 36.29 20.09 -13.74
N CYS A 124 35.97 19.13 -12.89
CA CYS A 124 35.05 18.06 -13.21
C CYS A 124 33.65 18.64 -13.46
N ASP A 125 33.21 18.51 -14.70
CA ASP A 125 31.89 19.00 -15.14
C ASP A 125 30.80 18.02 -14.75
N LEU A 126 30.78 17.65 -13.47
CA LEU A 126 29.68 16.90 -12.86
C LEU A 126 28.49 17.81 -12.55
N ALA A 127 28.73 19.09 -12.71
CA ALA A 127 27.63 20.04 -12.77
C ALA A 127 26.94 19.89 -14.14
N PRO A 128 25.65 20.06 -14.21
CA PRO A 128 24.88 20.57 -13.09
C PRO A 128 24.14 19.44 -12.38
N PRO A 129 24.40 19.22 -11.11
CA PRO A 129 23.53 18.34 -10.30
C PRO A 129 22.07 18.72 -10.36
N ALA A 130 21.80 20.00 -10.65
CA ALA A 130 20.46 20.52 -10.82
C ALA A 130 19.65 19.81 -11.93
N ARG A 131 20.29 19.31 -13.00
CA ARG A 131 19.61 18.53 -14.05
C ARG A 131 19.18 17.15 -13.56
N VAL A 132 19.98 16.51 -12.73
CA VAL A 132 19.68 15.22 -12.15
C VAL A 132 18.54 15.36 -11.14
N LEU A 133 18.53 16.43 -10.35
CA LEU A 133 17.48 16.71 -9.37
C LEU A 133 16.15 17.11 -10.02
N SER A 134 16.17 17.75 -11.18
CA SER A 134 14.94 18.16 -11.87
C SER A 134 14.23 17.00 -12.56
N GLU A 135 14.88 15.87 -12.77
CA GLU A 135 14.30 14.64 -13.33
C GLU A 135 13.80 13.67 -12.25
N ALA A 136 14.07 13.94 -10.99
CA ALA A 136 13.61 13.14 -9.86
C ALA A 136 12.16 13.56 -9.39
#